data_b626923b336c99998c959837a53a1192
#
_entry.id   b626923b336c99998c959837a53a1192
#
_cell.length_a   1.000
_cell.length_b   1.000
_cell.length_c   1.000
_cell.angle_alpha   90.00
_cell.angle_beta   90.00
_cell.angle_gamma   90.00
#
_symmetry.space_group_name_H-M   'P 1'
#
loop_
_entity.id
_entity.type
_entity.pdbx_description
1 polymer ?
#
loop_
_entity_poly.entity_id
_entity_poly.type
_entity_poly.pdbx_seq_one_letter_code
_entity_poly.pdbx_strand_id
1 'polypeptide(L)'
;DAIGGGLTSRIIFVYEEDKAKKCPAPFLTAKEKQMFEDLRNDLEQIHMFVGEFKFSESYLNHWVEWYMTQDKGIEFTDPRMAGYYERRPIHILKLSMILNASRTNMMVLEEQDLKRAIKLLEFTESRMPLTFIGVGRSKHADTLSRILNFIQSRPATTRSEILQTFYRDLDVATFDIIIQNLICMKAITMERTGNSDPLIRVIPNSPAVRNILRKDI
;
A
#
# COMPACT_ATOMS: atom_id res chain seq x y z
N ASP A 1 13.96 8.85 -2.26
CA ASP A 1 12.61 8.25 -2.15
C ASP A 1 12.73 6.75 -1.94
N ALA A 2 12.23 6.25 -0.79
CA ALA A 2 12.26 4.81 -0.49
C ALA A 2 11.26 4.04 -1.37
N ILE A 3 10.24 4.72 -1.90
CA ILE A 3 9.19 4.15 -2.76
C ILE A 3 9.63 4.28 -4.22
N GLY A 4 9.60 3.18 -4.96
CA GLY A 4 10.19 3.07 -6.29
C GLY A 4 11.67 2.70 -6.31
N GLY A 5 12.32 2.69 -5.12
CA GLY A 5 13.70 2.24 -4.95
C GLY A 5 13.83 0.72 -4.73
N GLY A 6 15.09 0.28 -4.59
CA GLY A 6 15.39 -1.15 -4.44
C GLY A 6 14.78 -1.86 -3.22
N LEU A 7 14.27 -1.11 -2.21
CA LEU A 7 13.61 -1.68 -1.04
C LEU A 7 12.22 -2.22 -1.38
N THR A 8 11.37 -1.41 -2.00
CA THR A 8 9.97 -1.77 -2.31
C THR A 8 9.89 -2.94 -3.29
N SER A 9 10.86 -3.08 -4.20
CA SER A 9 10.92 -4.20 -5.13
C SER A 9 11.17 -5.56 -4.43
N ARG A 10 11.65 -5.57 -3.20
CA ARG A 10 11.96 -6.77 -2.40
C ARG A 10 10.88 -7.16 -1.39
N ILE A 11 9.82 -6.37 -1.28
CA ILE A 11 8.76 -6.53 -0.28
C ILE A 11 7.46 -6.87 -1.00
N ILE A 12 6.78 -7.91 -0.52
CA ILE A 12 5.41 -8.21 -0.91
C ILE A 12 4.51 -7.47 0.08
N PHE A 13 3.76 -6.46 -0.42
CA PHE A 13 2.85 -5.69 0.41
C PHE A 13 1.49 -6.36 0.46
N VAL A 14 1.01 -6.63 1.67
CA VAL A 14 -0.33 -7.19 1.91
C VAL A 14 -1.24 -6.09 2.42
N TYR A 15 -2.32 -5.84 1.68
CA TYR A 15 -3.34 -4.86 2.05
C TYR A 15 -4.63 -5.54 2.48
N GLU A 16 -5.18 -5.10 3.62
CA GLU A 16 -6.49 -5.51 4.11
C GLU A 16 -7.19 -4.33 4.79
N GLU A 17 -8.46 -4.11 4.48
CA GLU A 17 -9.25 -2.98 5.00
C GLU A 17 -9.83 -3.30 6.37
N ASP A 18 -10.38 -4.49 6.51
CA ASP A 18 -11.15 -4.87 7.69
C ASP A 18 -10.45 -5.94 8.53
N LYS A 19 -10.64 -5.85 9.85
CA LYS A 19 -10.29 -6.94 10.76
C LYS A 19 -11.34 -8.03 10.64
N ALA A 20 -10.98 -9.19 10.11
CA ALA A 20 -11.86 -10.34 9.99
C ALA A 20 -12.43 -10.82 11.36
N LYS A 21 -11.67 -10.65 12.45
CA LYS A 21 -12.06 -11.07 13.79
C LYS A 21 -11.54 -10.10 14.86
N LYS A 22 -12.44 -9.67 15.73
CA LYS A 22 -12.07 -8.95 16.96
C LYS A 22 -11.92 -9.96 18.08
N CYS A 23 -10.72 -10.07 18.67
CA CYS A 23 -10.45 -10.94 19.81
C CYS A 23 -9.99 -10.07 20.99
N PRO A 24 -10.89 -9.68 21.90
CA PRO A 24 -10.56 -8.78 23.01
C PRO A 24 -9.71 -9.46 24.10
N ALA A 25 -9.79 -10.80 24.20
CA ALA A 25 -9.01 -11.61 25.16
C ALA A 25 -8.52 -12.88 24.49
N PRO A 26 -7.26 -12.91 23.99
CA PRO A 26 -6.73 -14.03 23.23
C PRO A 26 -6.25 -15.16 24.16
N PHE A 27 -7.18 -15.80 24.87
CA PHE A 27 -6.89 -17.00 25.64
C PHE A 27 -6.87 -18.22 24.71
N LEU A 28 -5.76 -18.96 24.73
CA LEU A 28 -5.63 -20.18 23.97
C LEU A 28 -6.43 -21.32 24.61
N THR A 29 -7.24 -21.97 23.82
CA THR A 29 -7.88 -23.24 24.18
C THR A 29 -6.85 -24.37 24.27
N ALA A 30 -7.19 -25.51 24.87
CA ALA A 30 -6.32 -26.68 24.94
C ALA A 30 -5.92 -27.14 23.51
N LYS A 31 -6.85 -27.12 22.56
CA LYS A 31 -6.58 -27.46 21.16
C LYS A 31 -5.58 -26.49 20.51
N GLU A 32 -5.72 -25.20 20.73
CA GLU A 32 -4.80 -24.19 20.17
C GLU A 32 -3.41 -24.30 20.80
N LYS A 33 -3.31 -24.64 22.08
CA LYS A 33 -2.02 -24.95 22.71
C LYS A 33 -1.35 -26.15 22.07
N GLN A 34 -2.11 -27.21 21.79
CA GLN A 34 -1.56 -28.39 21.11
C GLN A 34 -1.10 -28.01 19.68
N MET A 35 -1.91 -27.28 18.91
CA MET A 35 -1.51 -26.80 17.59
C MET A 35 -0.24 -25.93 17.64
N PHE A 36 -0.05 -25.15 18.68
CA PHE A 36 1.17 -24.36 18.86
C PHE A 36 2.40 -25.26 19.03
N GLU A 37 2.29 -26.33 19.83
CA GLU A 37 3.39 -27.29 19.98
C GLU A 37 3.67 -28.05 18.67
N ASP A 38 2.62 -28.45 17.95
CA ASP A 38 2.76 -29.11 16.66
C ASP A 38 3.49 -28.21 15.65
N LEU A 39 3.09 -26.93 15.54
CA LEU A 39 3.76 -25.93 14.68
C LEU A 39 5.22 -25.69 15.12
N ARG A 40 5.52 -25.71 16.41
CA ARG A 40 6.89 -25.58 16.89
C ARG A 40 7.74 -26.76 16.42
N ASN A 41 7.21 -27.98 16.52
CA ASN A 41 7.88 -29.19 16.04
C ASN A 41 8.12 -29.13 14.53
N ASP A 42 7.14 -28.64 13.73
CA ASP A 42 7.30 -28.44 12.30
C ASP A 42 8.43 -27.44 11.98
N LEU A 43 8.51 -26.32 12.72
CA LEU A 43 9.59 -25.35 12.57
C LEU A 43 10.96 -25.94 12.94
N GLU A 44 11.04 -26.81 13.93
CA GLU A 44 12.26 -27.55 14.28
C GLU A 44 12.70 -28.46 13.12
N GLN A 45 11.75 -29.15 12.45
CA GLN A 45 12.04 -29.95 11.25
C GLN A 45 12.54 -29.08 10.10
N ILE A 46 11.90 -27.94 9.84
CA ILE A 46 12.32 -27.00 8.80
C ILE A 46 13.72 -26.44 9.08
N HIS A 47 14.04 -26.20 10.35
CA HIS A 47 15.37 -25.74 10.76
C HIS A 47 16.49 -26.75 10.41
N MET A 48 16.18 -28.03 10.30
CA MET A 48 17.13 -29.08 9.91
C MET A 48 17.39 -29.15 8.41
N PHE A 49 16.69 -28.35 7.59
CA PHE A 49 16.92 -28.32 6.15
C PHE A 49 18.30 -27.73 5.85
N VAL A 50 19.14 -28.53 5.22
CA VAL A 50 20.49 -28.12 4.80
C VAL A 50 20.74 -28.56 3.35
N GLY A 51 21.16 -27.61 2.53
CA GLY A 51 21.48 -27.87 1.13
C GLY A 51 20.62 -27.04 0.18
N GLU A 52 20.51 -27.50 -1.06
CA GLU A 52 19.81 -26.83 -2.14
C GLU A 52 18.45 -27.48 -2.39
N PHE A 53 17.44 -26.64 -2.66
CA PHE A 53 16.19 -27.12 -3.23
C PHE A 53 16.41 -27.59 -4.68
N LYS A 54 15.93 -28.79 -4.98
CA LYS A 54 15.93 -29.34 -6.34
C LYS A 54 14.58 -29.07 -7.00
N PHE A 55 14.56 -29.04 -8.30
CA PHE A 55 13.36 -28.89 -9.10
C PHE A 55 12.96 -30.23 -9.69
N SER A 56 11.68 -30.60 -9.60
CA SER A 56 11.14 -31.70 -10.39
C SER A 56 11.03 -31.28 -11.88
N GLU A 57 10.97 -32.23 -12.77
CA GLU A 57 10.76 -31.98 -14.19
C GLU A 57 9.45 -31.25 -14.46
N SER A 58 8.37 -31.65 -13.77
CA SER A 58 7.07 -30.99 -13.87
C SER A 58 7.09 -29.54 -13.38
N TYR A 59 7.86 -29.24 -12.32
CA TYR A 59 8.07 -27.86 -11.86
C TYR A 59 8.77 -27.03 -12.94
N LEU A 60 9.87 -27.53 -13.50
CA LEU A 60 10.66 -26.80 -14.49
C LEU A 60 9.86 -26.51 -15.77
N ASN A 61 9.11 -27.50 -16.27
CA ASN A 61 8.26 -27.33 -17.46
C ASN A 61 7.23 -26.24 -17.25
N HIS A 62 6.53 -26.26 -16.11
CA HIS A 62 5.53 -25.26 -15.78
C HIS A 62 6.14 -23.87 -15.47
N TRP A 63 7.34 -23.84 -14.85
CA TRP A 63 8.09 -22.62 -14.62
C TRP A 63 8.46 -21.91 -15.92
N VAL A 64 8.99 -22.65 -16.89
CA VAL A 64 9.36 -22.09 -18.20
C VAL A 64 8.13 -21.53 -18.91
N GLU A 65 7.04 -22.29 -18.96
CA GLU A 65 5.78 -21.85 -19.56
C GLU A 65 5.28 -20.56 -18.91
N TRP A 66 5.19 -20.55 -17.59
CA TRP A 66 4.74 -19.37 -16.82
C TRP A 66 5.68 -18.18 -17.05
N TYR A 67 7.00 -18.39 -16.97
CA TYR A 67 8.00 -17.31 -17.12
C TYR A 67 7.90 -16.64 -18.49
N MET A 68 7.70 -17.42 -19.55
CA MET A 68 7.57 -16.90 -20.92
C MET A 68 6.23 -16.22 -21.20
N THR A 69 5.24 -16.40 -20.33
CA THR A 69 3.89 -15.84 -20.50
C THR A 69 3.54 -14.74 -19.51
N GLN A 70 4.35 -14.53 -18.46
CA GLN A 70 4.04 -13.61 -17.36
C GLN A 70 3.80 -12.15 -17.82
N ASP A 71 4.45 -11.72 -18.89
CA ASP A 71 4.35 -10.35 -19.41
C ASP A 71 3.01 -10.04 -20.06
N LYS A 72 2.20 -11.06 -20.32
CA LYS A 72 0.94 -10.93 -21.06
C LYS A 72 -0.30 -10.64 -20.18
N GLY A 73 -0.14 -10.64 -18.86
CA GLY A 73 -1.29 -10.68 -17.95
C GLY A 73 -1.40 -9.62 -16.86
N ILE A 74 -0.35 -8.88 -16.55
CA ILE A 74 -0.38 -7.91 -15.44
C ILE A 74 0.19 -6.57 -15.88
N GLU A 75 -0.67 -5.68 -16.29
CA GLU A 75 -0.33 -4.26 -16.41
C GLU A 75 -0.43 -3.60 -15.02
N PHE A 76 0.68 -3.54 -14.30
CA PHE A 76 0.76 -2.59 -13.21
C PHE A 76 0.78 -1.19 -13.81
N THR A 77 -0.36 -0.52 -13.77
CA THR A 77 -0.51 0.88 -14.19
C THR A 77 0.27 1.86 -13.31
N ASP A 78 0.79 1.40 -12.17
CA ASP A 78 1.54 2.22 -11.22
C ASP A 78 3.06 2.08 -11.45
N PRO A 79 3.74 3.14 -11.95
CA PRO A 79 5.20 3.11 -12.20
C PRO A 79 6.03 2.76 -10.95
N ARG A 80 5.48 2.97 -9.74
CA ARG A 80 6.15 2.64 -8.48
C ARG A 80 6.32 1.13 -8.30
N MET A 81 5.52 0.32 -8.99
CA MET A 81 5.54 -1.13 -8.95
C MET A 81 6.48 -1.77 -10.00
N ALA A 82 7.07 -0.99 -10.91
CA ALA A 82 7.94 -1.53 -11.96
C ALA A 82 9.09 -2.37 -11.40
N GLY A 83 9.79 -1.86 -10.38
CA GLY A 83 10.88 -2.61 -9.74
C GLY A 83 10.44 -3.88 -8.99
N TYR A 84 9.20 -3.94 -8.52
CA TYR A 84 8.60 -5.15 -7.95
C TYR A 84 8.33 -6.19 -9.06
N TYR A 85 7.78 -5.75 -10.18
CA TYR A 85 7.48 -6.62 -11.32
C TYR A 85 8.71 -7.36 -11.84
N GLU A 86 9.85 -6.66 -11.99
CA GLU A 86 11.13 -7.24 -12.35
C GLU A 86 11.59 -8.36 -11.39
N ARG A 87 11.15 -8.32 -10.14
CA ARG A 87 11.51 -9.31 -9.11
C ARG A 87 10.43 -10.35 -8.83
N ARG A 88 9.30 -10.28 -9.51
CA ARG A 88 8.17 -11.20 -9.36
C ARG A 88 8.58 -12.67 -9.48
N PRO A 89 9.43 -13.07 -10.45
CA PRO A 89 9.89 -14.45 -10.54
C PRO A 89 10.66 -14.91 -9.29
N ILE A 90 11.48 -14.04 -8.72
CA ILE A 90 12.22 -14.35 -7.48
C ILE A 90 11.27 -14.50 -6.29
N HIS A 91 10.22 -13.71 -6.22
CA HIS A 91 9.20 -13.84 -5.17
C HIS A 91 8.47 -15.18 -5.27
N ILE A 92 8.07 -15.58 -6.47
CA ILE A 92 7.40 -16.87 -6.71
C ILE A 92 8.31 -18.03 -6.34
N LEU A 93 9.59 -18.00 -6.74
CA LEU A 93 10.54 -19.03 -6.38
C LEU A 93 10.67 -19.19 -4.86
N LYS A 94 10.83 -18.09 -4.13
CA LYS A 94 10.91 -18.10 -2.66
C LYS A 94 9.62 -18.60 -2.01
N LEU A 95 8.47 -18.17 -2.51
CA LEU A 95 7.17 -18.66 -2.04
C LEU A 95 7.01 -20.16 -2.30
N SER A 96 7.45 -20.67 -3.46
CA SER A 96 7.44 -22.10 -3.74
C SER A 96 8.27 -22.89 -2.72
N MET A 97 9.45 -22.40 -2.35
CA MET A 97 10.28 -23.01 -1.30
C MET A 97 9.57 -23.04 0.07
N ILE A 98 8.97 -21.92 0.47
CA ILE A 98 8.23 -21.82 1.74
C ILE A 98 7.02 -22.76 1.75
N LEU A 99 6.26 -22.79 0.64
CA LEU A 99 5.09 -23.66 0.51
C LEU A 99 5.45 -25.13 0.44
N ASN A 100 6.59 -25.48 -0.17
CA ASN A 100 7.12 -26.83 -0.14
C ASN A 100 7.49 -27.24 1.31
N ALA A 101 8.28 -26.42 2.00
CA ALA A 101 8.68 -26.68 3.39
C ALA A 101 7.48 -26.81 4.35
N SER A 102 6.37 -26.09 4.09
CA SER A 102 5.13 -26.24 4.87
C SER A 102 4.34 -27.52 4.60
N ARG A 103 4.69 -28.27 3.57
CA ARG A 103 3.98 -29.46 3.11
C ARG A 103 4.75 -30.76 3.31
N THR A 104 6.07 -30.71 3.18
CA THR A 104 6.92 -31.90 3.16
C THR A 104 8.33 -31.58 3.68
N ASN A 105 9.00 -32.60 4.20
CA ASN A 105 10.41 -32.52 4.60
C ASN A 105 11.38 -32.75 3.42
N MET A 106 10.87 -32.88 2.19
CA MET A 106 11.68 -33.08 1.00
C MET A 106 11.99 -31.75 0.34
N MET A 107 13.27 -31.45 0.14
CA MET A 107 13.71 -30.22 -0.55
C MET A 107 13.63 -30.37 -2.08
N VAL A 108 12.48 -30.82 -2.58
CA VAL A 108 12.17 -30.97 -4.00
C VAL A 108 10.91 -30.22 -4.34
N LEU A 109 11.05 -29.16 -5.12
CA LEU A 109 9.92 -28.33 -5.57
C LEU A 109 9.14 -29.07 -6.65
N GLU A 110 7.84 -29.19 -6.44
CA GLU A 110 6.89 -29.80 -7.34
C GLU A 110 5.97 -28.77 -7.99
N GLU A 111 5.36 -29.13 -9.11
CA GLU A 111 4.43 -28.26 -9.85
C GLU A 111 3.35 -27.63 -8.96
N GLN A 112 2.84 -28.38 -7.98
CA GLN A 112 1.84 -27.88 -7.05
C GLN A 112 2.36 -26.72 -6.17
N ASP A 113 3.65 -26.72 -5.82
CA ASP A 113 4.25 -25.65 -5.00
C ASP A 113 4.34 -24.37 -5.82
N LEU A 114 4.67 -24.48 -7.12
CA LEU A 114 4.66 -23.36 -8.05
C LEU A 114 3.26 -22.78 -8.26
N LYS A 115 2.28 -23.63 -8.57
CA LYS A 115 0.88 -23.21 -8.78
C LYS A 115 0.30 -22.49 -7.55
N ARG A 116 0.59 -23.01 -6.36
CA ARG A 116 0.17 -22.38 -5.10
C ARG A 116 0.87 -21.03 -4.89
N ALA A 117 2.16 -20.93 -5.18
CA ALA A 117 2.93 -19.70 -5.05
C ALA A 117 2.40 -18.61 -6.01
N ILE A 118 2.16 -18.95 -7.27
CA ILE A 118 1.58 -18.05 -8.27
C ILE A 118 0.21 -17.55 -7.78
N LYS A 119 -0.70 -18.45 -7.42
CA LYS A 119 -2.04 -18.10 -6.96
C LYS A 119 -2.04 -17.20 -5.73
N LEU A 120 -1.15 -17.49 -4.76
CA LEU A 120 -1.02 -16.68 -3.54
C LEU A 120 -0.51 -15.28 -3.86
N LEU A 121 0.49 -15.18 -4.75
CA LEU A 121 1.07 -13.90 -5.13
C LEU A 121 0.06 -13.07 -5.92
N GLU A 122 -0.63 -13.63 -6.92
CA GLU A 122 -1.66 -12.96 -7.71
C GLU A 122 -2.81 -12.42 -6.84
N PHE A 123 -3.25 -13.21 -5.88
CA PHE A 123 -4.26 -12.75 -4.91
C PHE A 123 -3.78 -11.54 -4.12
N THR A 124 -2.51 -11.54 -3.68
CA THR A 124 -1.92 -10.41 -2.95
C THR A 124 -1.72 -9.21 -3.88
N GLU A 125 -1.22 -9.43 -5.09
CA GLU A 125 -0.96 -8.41 -6.11
C GLU A 125 -2.22 -7.66 -6.52
N SER A 126 -3.37 -8.33 -6.56
CA SER A 126 -4.65 -7.69 -6.90
C SER A 126 -5.03 -6.54 -5.95
N ARG A 127 -4.56 -6.57 -4.71
CA ARG A 127 -4.81 -5.57 -3.68
C ARG A 127 -3.59 -4.68 -3.36
N MET A 128 -2.40 -5.07 -3.83
CA MET A 128 -1.15 -4.37 -3.54
C MET A 128 -1.15 -2.88 -3.92
N PRO A 129 -1.74 -2.43 -5.06
CA PRO A 129 -1.81 -1.02 -5.39
C PRO A 129 -2.54 -0.19 -4.34
N LEU A 130 -3.48 -0.77 -3.60
CA LEU A 130 -4.24 -0.10 -2.54
C LEU A 130 -3.34 0.35 -1.38
N THR A 131 -2.24 -0.37 -1.12
CA THR A 131 -1.22 0.00 -0.13
C THR A 131 -0.62 1.38 -0.42
N PHE A 132 -0.56 1.76 -1.70
CA PHE A 132 0.07 2.99 -2.16
C PHE A 132 -0.92 4.13 -2.46
N ILE A 133 -2.23 3.93 -2.27
CA ILE A 133 -3.26 4.97 -2.51
C ILE A 133 -3.02 6.21 -1.64
N GLY A 134 -2.44 6.05 -0.43
CA GLY A 134 -2.06 7.16 0.43
C GLY A 134 -0.63 7.68 0.21
N VAL A 135 0.22 6.90 -0.48
CA VAL A 135 1.64 7.19 -0.69
C VAL A 135 1.81 7.77 -2.10
N GLY A 136 2.07 9.04 -2.17
CA GLY A 136 2.07 9.84 -3.40
C GLY A 136 1.01 10.93 -3.34
N ARG A 137 0.34 11.06 -2.20
CA ARG A 137 -0.22 12.35 -1.81
C ARG A 137 0.92 13.36 -1.94
N SER A 138 0.66 14.46 -2.62
CA SER A 138 1.53 15.63 -2.59
C SER A 138 2.10 15.76 -1.17
N LYS A 139 3.37 16.13 -1.02
CA LYS A 139 3.99 16.44 0.30
C LYS A 139 3.09 17.33 1.16
N HIS A 140 2.13 17.97 0.51
CA HIS A 140 1.20 18.93 1.08
C HIS A 140 -0.23 18.40 1.24
N ALA A 141 -0.51 17.11 0.98
CA ALA A 141 -1.88 16.59 1.01
C ALA A 141 -2.53 16.69 2.39
N ASP A 142 -1.78 16.34 3.44
CA ASP A 142 -2.28 16.45 4.83
C ASP A 142 -2.47 17.91 5.24
N THR A 143 -1.53 18.76 4.87
CA THR A 143 -1.63 20.21 5.11
C THR A 143 -2.79 20.82 4.32
N LEU A 144 -2.99 20.39 3.08
CA LEU A 144 -4.13 20.79 2.24
C LEU A 144 -5.46 20.41 2.90
N SER A 145 -5.59 19.18 3.41
CA SER A 145 -6.80 18.72 4.12
C SER A 145 -7.05 19.53 5.39
N ARG A 146 -6.01 19.80 6.18
CA ARG A 146 -6.09 20.62 7.40
C ARG A 146 -6.49 22.06 7.10
N ILE A 147 -5.93 22.67 6.05
CA ILE A 147 -6.29 24.03 5.59
C ILE A 147 -7.74 24.05 5.10
N LEU A 148 -8.17 23.06 4.33
CA LEU A 148 -9.55 22.98 3.84
C LEU A 148 -10.55 22.86 5.00
N ASN A 149 -10.28 22.01 6.00
CA ASN A 149 -11.07 21.90 7.22
C ASN A 149 -11.13 23.22 7.99
N PHE A 150 -10.00 23.91 8.10
CA PHE A 150 -9.92 25.22 8.76
C PHE A 150 -10.79 26.28 8.05
N ILE A 151 -10.74 26.34 6.72
CA ILE A 151 -11.57 27.27 5.93
C ILE A 151 -13.04 26.88 6.05
N GLN A 152 -13.39 25.58 6.00
CA GLN A 152 -14.76 25.09 6.08
C GLN A 152 -15.42 25.37 7.45
N SER A 153 -14.64 25.38 8.52
CA SER A 153 -15.16 25.68 9.87
C SER A 153 -15.54 27.15 10.08
N ARG A 154 -15.36 28.01 9.06
CA ARG A 154 -15.60 29.46 9.10
C ARG A 154 -16.41 29.93 7.89
N PRO A 155 -17.22 30.99 8.01
CA PRO A 155 -17.93 31.54 6.86
C PRO A 155 -17.02 32.17 5.80
N ALA A 156 -15.87 32.69 6.24
CA ALA A 156 -14.78 33.18 5.40
C ALA A 156 -13.51 33.28 6.25
N THR A 157 -12.34 33.21 5.60
CA THR A 157 -11.05 33.43 6.25
C THR A 157 -10.12 34.19 5.30
N THR A 158 -9.10 34.85 5.85
CA THR A 158 -8.14 35.61 5.07
C THR A 158 -6.87 34.80 4.83
N ARG A 159 -6.08 35.23 3.81
CA ARG A 159 -4.75 34.63 3.54
C ARG A 159 -3.84 34.71 4.77
N SER A 160 -3.83 35.89 5.42
CA SER A 160 -2.99 36.13 6.60
C SER A 160 -3.38 35.26 7.79
N GLU A 161 -4.68 35.06 8.04
CA GLU A 161 -5.15 34.18 9.11
C GLU A 161 -4.71 32.72 8.92
N ILE A 162 -4.76 32.20 7.68
CA ILE A 162 -4.30 30.83 7.41
C ILE A 162 -2.79 30.74 7.64
N LEU A 163 -2.01 31.67 7.09
CA LEU A 163 -0.55 31.70 7.29
C LEU A 163 -0.16 31.80 8.75
N GLN A 164 -0.83 32.65 9.55
CA GLN A 164 -0.60 32.75 10.97
C GLN A 164 -0.95 31.48 11.74
N THR A 165 -2.00 30.78 11.31
CA THR A 165 -2.41 29.54 11.98
C THR A 165 -1.46 28.38 11.67
N PHE A 166 -0.98 28.30 10.43
CA PHE A 166 -0.16 27.19 9.95
C PHE A 166 1.34 27.56 9.77
N TYR A 167 1.83 28.61 10.41
CA TYR A 167 3.18 29.16 10.22
C TYR A 167 4.31 28.16 10.49
N ARG A 168 4.07 27.12 11.28
CA ARG A 168 5.05 26.06 11.56
C ARG A 168 5.12 25.02 10.47
N ASP A 169 4.04 24.84 9.73
CA ASP A 169 3.87 23.77 8.75
C ASP A 169 3.99 24.28 7.30
N LEU A 170 3.96 25.61 7.10
CA LEU A 170 3.86 26.24 5.79
C LEU A 170 4.77 27.46 5.65
N ASP A 171 5.57 27.47 4.59
CA ASP A 171 6.10 28.70 4.03
C ASP A 171 5.13 29.33 3.01
N VAL A 172 5.39 30.57 2.62
CA VAL A 172 4.53 31.31 1.68
C VAL A 172 4.43 30.62 0.33
N ALA A 173 5.51 30.04 -0.20
CA ALA A 173 5.53 29.39 -1.50
C ALA A 173 4.68 28.11 -1.48
N THR A 174 4.81 27.30 -0.43
CA THR A 174 3.99 26.09 -0.23
C THR A 174 2.53 26.45 -0.05
N PHE A 175 2.22 27.52 0.69
CA PHE A 175 0.86 28.02 0.85
C PHE A 175 0.26 28.38 -0.51
N ASP A 176 0.96 29.14 -1.34
CA ASP A 176 0.45 29.55 -2.64
C ASP A 176 0.20 28.35 -3.58
N ILE A 177 1.05 27.33 -3.53
CA ILE A 177 0.83 26.06 -4.26
C ILE A 177 -0.45 25.37 -3.77
N ILE A 178 -0.68 25.27 -2.47
CA ILE A 178 -1.86 24.61 -1.90
C ILE A 178 -3.14 25.38 -2.27
N ILE A 179 -3.15 26.69 -2.12
CA ILE A 179 -4.31 27.52 -2.46
C ILE A 179 -4.62 27.43 -3.95
N GLN A 180 -3.59 27.50 -4.81
CA GLN A 180 -3.78 27.35 -6.24
C GLN A 180 -4.38 25.98 -6.61
N ASN A 181 -3.92 24.92 -5.99
CA ASN A 181 -4.48 23.57 -6.18
C ASN A 181 -5.95 23.52 -5.76
N LEU A 182 -6.31 24.07 -4.59
CA LEU A 182 -7.71 24.11 -4.11
C LEU A 182 -8.62 24.93 -5.03
N ILE A 183 -8.11 26.02 -5.63
CA ILE A 183 -8.84 26.83 -6.63
C ILE A 183 -9.04 26.03 -7.91
N CYS A 184 -7.98 25.42 -8.46
CA CYS A 184 -8.04 24.58 -9.66
C CYS A 184 -9.01 23.39 -9.50
N MET A 185 -9.06 22.79 -8.30
CA MET A 185 -10.00 21.73 -7.96
C MET A 185 -11.43 22.23 -7.73
N LYS A 186 -11.67 23.55 -7.80
CA LYS A 186 -12.96 24.17 -7.45
C LYS A 186 -13.45 23.84 -6.04
N ALA A 187 -12.53 23.71 -5.10
CA ALA A 187 -12.83 23.47 -3.70
C ALA A 187 -13.08 24.80 -2.96
N ILE A 188 -12.36 25.85 -3.33
CA ILE A 188 -12.46 27.18 -2.71
C ILE A 188 -12.59 28.28 -3.79
N THR A 189 -13.12 29.44 -3.34
CA THR A 189 -13.05 30.71 -4.07
C THR A 189 -12.20 31.70 -3.31
N MET A 190 -11.52 32.58 -4.04
CA MET A 190 -10.75 33.67 -3.46
C MET A 190 -11.23 35.01 -4.07
N GLU A 191 -11.72 35.89 -3.22
CA GLU A 191 -12.25 37.21 -3.61
C GLU A 191 -11.30 38.31 -3.09
N ARG A 192 -10.93 39.24 -3.95
CA ARG A 192 -10.18 40.45 -3.58
C ARG A 192 -11.11 41.65 -3.61
N THR A 193 -11.21 42.37 -2.50
CA THR A 193 -11.95 43.60 -2.38
C THR A 193 -10.97 44.74 -2.16
N GLY A 194 -10.57 45.43 -3.23
CA GLY A 194 -9.61 46.54 -3.15
C GLY A 194 -8.22 46.11 -2.70
N ASN A 195 -7.61 46.89 -1.81
CA ASN A 195 -6.27 46.64 -1.23
C ASN A 195 -6.28 45.75 0.00
N SER A 196 -7.42 45.18 0.36
CA SER A 196 -7.57 44.30 1.54
C SER A 196 -7.03 42.89 1.28
N ASP A 197 -6.72 42.18 2.36
CA ASP A 197 -6.29 40.76 2.32
C ASP A 197 -7.39 39.90 1.67
N PRO A 198 -7.06 39.02 0.69
CA PRO A 198 -8.05 38.23 0.00
C PRO A 198 -8.89 37.36 0.92
N LEU A 199 -10.19 37.37 0.74
CA LEU A 199 -11.14 36.49 1.43
C LEU A 199 -11.23 35.14 0.70
N ILE A 200 -11.11 34.08 1.46
CA ILE A 200 -11.14 32.69 0.96
C ILE A 200 -12.37 31.99 1.57
N ARG A 201 -13.14 31.31 0.72
CA ARG A 201 -14.34 30.57 1.10
C ARG A 201 -14.38 29.22 0.43
N VAL A 202 -14.97 28.24 1.13
CA VAL A 202 -15.26 26.92 0.53
C VAL A 202 -16.45 27.04 -0.43
N ILE A 203 -16.35 26.37 -1.59
CA ILE A 203 -17.48 26.26 -2.53
C ILE A 203 -18.44 25.20 -1.97
N PRO A 204 -19.70 25.59 -1.66
CA PRO A 204 -20.68 24.65 -1.13
C PRO A 204 -20.92 23.48 -2.11
N ASN A 205 -21.03 22.25 -1.58
CA ASN A 205 -21.30 21.04 -2.35
C ASN A 205 -20.26 20.66 -3.44
N SER A 206 -19.06 21.22 -3.39
CA SER A 206 -17.98 20.84 -4.31
C SER A 206 -17.64 19.35 -4.17
N PRO A 207 -17.60 18.57 -5.28
CA PRO A 207 -17.15 17.17 -5.24
C PRO A 207 -15.72 17.04 -4.70
N ALA A 208 -14.85 18.01 -4.97
CA ALA A 208 -13.48 18.03 -4.49
C ALA A 208 -13.41 18.11 -2.97
N VAL A 209 -14.24 18.93 -2.34
CA VAL A 209 -14.31 19.04 -0.87
C VAL A 209 -14.73 17.71 -0.26
N ARG A 210 -15.76 17.07 -0.80
CA ARG A 210 -16.21 15.74 -0.33
C ARG A 210 -15.12 14.69 -0.45
N ASN A 211 -14.38 14.68 -1.57
CA ASN A 211 -13.32 13.70 -1.81
C ASN A 211 -12.09 13.92 -0.92
N ILE A 212 -11.75 15.16 -0.62
CA ILE A 212 -10.62 15.50 0.25
C ILE A 212 -10.96 15.12 1.71
N LEU A 213 -12.17 15.43 2.18
CA LEU A 213 -12.58 15.26 3.57
C LEU A 213 -13.09 13.83 3.89
N ARG A 214 -13.58 13.06 2.91
CA ARG A 214 -14.00 11.65 3.11
C ARG A 214 -12.87 10.67 3.42
N LYS A 215 -11.63 11.06 3.27
CA LYS A 215 -10.46 10.19 3.48
C LYS A 215 -9.90 10.22 4.90
N ASP A 216 -10.54 10.96 5.81
CA ASP A 216 -10.12 11.09 7.21
C ASP A 216 -11.03 10.30 8.19
N ILE A 217 -11.79 9.32 7.69
CA ILE A 217 -12.60 8.38 8.50
C ILE A 217 -12.08 6.96 8.34
#